data_3f40e115fcfa2e505ca76199f57e8df1
#
_entry.id   3f40e115fcfa2e505ca76199f57e8df1
#
_cell.length_a   1.000
_cell.length_b   1.000
_cell.length_c   1.000
_cell.angle_alpha   90.00
_cell.angle_beta   90.00
_cell.angle_gamma   90.00
#
_symmetry.space_group_name_H-M   'P 1'
#
loop_
_entity.id
_entity.type
_entity.pdbx_description
1 polymer ?
#
loop_
_entity_poly.entity_id
_entity_poly.type
_entity_poly.pdbx_seq_one_letter_code
_entity_poly.pdbx_strand_id
1 'polypeptide(L)'
;MKQICMIAIMSVWACAGWSCGFANGKKAQDSGKDSVAKVYFVKDIHPDNLLRIYEALGRKATGRVAVKLSTGEPGGNHFLKPALIASLVQKVNGTIVECNTAYGGGRADTEKHLQAAKDHGFTDIAPVDIMDADGEVALPVKGGKHLLQDFVGSHYPDYDFTVVLSHFKGHAMGGFGGAIKNISIGIASSQGKAWIHSAGKTKNQAEVWGNLPAQDDFLESMAEAAKAIVDHCGDRILYINVANNLSVDCDCDAHPAAPQMGDIGILASLDPVALDQACVDMVYASSDEGKVHLIERMESRHGIHTLEHAETLGLGNRKYELVNLDKK
;
A
#
# COMPACT_ATOMS: atom_id res chain seq x y z
N MET A 1 -54.05 46.80 25.96
CA MET A 1 -53.92 47.45 27.26
C MET A 1 -52.71 46.85 27.99
N LYS A 2 -51.88 47.77 28.48
CA LYS A 2 -50.76 47.65 29.42
C LYS A 2 -49.43 47.07 28.87
N GLN A 3 -48.63 48.02 28.41
CA GLN A 3 -47.17 48.04 28.49
C GLN A 3 -46.70 47.94 29.94
N ILE A 4 -45.58 47.22 30.18
CA ILE A 4 -44.72 47.48 31.35
C ILE A 4 -43.28 47.40 30.83
N CYS A 5 -42.58 48.58 30.92
CA CYS A 5 -41.14 48.75 30.84
C CYS A 5 -40.48 48.28 32.16
N MET A 6 -39.26 47.71 32.07
CA MET A 6 -38.30 47.73 33.15
C MET A 6 -36.86 47.62 32.58
N ILE A 7 -36.18 48.69 32.56
CA ILE A 7 -35.01 49.27 33.26
C ILE A 7 -33.81 48.30 33.36
N ALA A 8 -32.77 48.75 32.64
CA ALA A 8 -31.40 48.24 32.70
C ALA A 8 -30.70 48.62 34.02
N ILE A 9 -29.95 47.71 34.60
CA ILE A 9 -28.93 48.01 35.61
C ILE A 9 -27.58 47.52 35.04
N MET A 10 -26.72 48.52 34.77
CA MET A 10 -25.29 48.30 34.50
C MET A 10 -24.56 48.10 35.85
N SER A 11 -23.85 47.00 35.99
CA SER A 11 -22.82 46.84 37.04
C SER A 11 -21.46 46.69 36.38
N VAL A 12 -20.63 47.70 36.56
CA VAL A 12 -19.23 47.74 36.19
C VAL A 12 -18.43 46.91 37.20
N TRP A 13 -17.72 45.87 36.73
CA TRP A 13 -16.69 45.21 37.53
C TRP A 13 -15.34 45.36 36.83
N ALA A 14 -14.36 45.87 37.62
CA ALA A 14 -12.99 46.13 37.21
C ALA A 14 -12.23 44.82 36.93
N CYS A 15 -11.55 44.76 35.79
CA CYS A 15 -10.62 43.72 35.44
C CYS A 15 -9.29 43.90 36.14
N ALA A 16 -8.91 42.97 37.02
CA ALA A 16 -7.54 42.77 37.42
C ALA A 16 -6.81 41.97 36.33
N GLY A 17 -5.72 42.54 35.80
CA GLY A 17 -4.92 41.90 34.76
C GLY A 17 -4.15 40.68 35.27
N TRP A 18 -4.29 39.58 34.57
CA TRP A 18 -3.37 38.44 34.61
C TRP A 18 -2.73 38.31 33.23
N SER A 19 -1.42 38.59 33.16
CA SER A 19 -0.57 38.32 32.04
C SER A 19 -0.31 36.82 31.97
N CYS A 20 -1.00 36.10 31.07
CA CYS A 20 -0.61 34.76 30.69
C CYS A 20 0.55 34.84 29.70
N GLY A 21 1.72 34.36 30.12
CA GLY A 21 2.87 34.16 29.26
C GLY A 21 2.54 33.19 28.12
N PHE A 22 2.73 33.67 26.90
CA PHE A 22 2.68 32.81 25.70
C PHE A 22 3.87 31.87 25.74
N ALA A 23 3.61 30.57 26.01
CA ALA A 23 4.56 29.50 25.73
C ALA A 23 4.81 29.46 24.24
N ASN A 24 6.08 29.64 23.85
CA ASN A 24 6.55 29.42 22.48
C ASN A 24 6.20 28.00 22.01
N GLY A 25 5.12 27.87 21.27
CA GLY A 25 4.85 26.70 20.49
C GLY A 25 5.98 26.53 19.47
N LYS A 26 6.77 25.47 19.60
CA LYS A 26 7.67 25.01 18.55
C LYS A 26 6.82 24.86 17.28
N LYS A 27 7.07 25.72 16.28
CA LYS A 27 6.58 25.51 14.92
C LYS A 27 6.99 24.10 14.52
N ALA A 28 6.02 23.25 14.16
CA ALA A 28 6.27 22.04 13.41
C ALA A 28 7.12 22.46 12.22
N GLN A 29 8.29 21.88 12.08
CA GLN A 29 9.12 22.05 10.89
C GLN A 29 8.30 21.53 9.72
N ASP A 30 7.92 22.45 8.84
CA ASP A 30 7.47 22.20 7.48
C ASP A 30 8.63 21.43 6.81
N SER A 31 8.51 20.11 6.76
CA SER A 31 9.48 19.25 6.08
C SER A 31 9.32 19.52 4.58
N GLY A 32 10.27 20.29 4.05
CA GLY A 32 10.26 20.91 2.76
C GLY A 32 9.85 20.00 1.62
N LYS A 33 9.00 20.55 0.77
CA LYS A 33 8.53 20.02 -0.52
C LYS A 33 9.64 19.75 -1.57
N ASP A 34 10.93 19.92 -1.22
CA ASP A 34 12.08 19.84 -2.15
C ASP A 34 13.07 18.70 -1.87
N SER A 35 12.83 17.82 -0.89
CA SER A 35 13.73 16.68 -0.68
C SER A 35 13.36 15.53 -1.62
N VAL A 36 14.27 15.17 -2.51
CA VAL A 36 14.13 14.00 -3.39
C VAL A 36 13.96 12.74 -2.51
N ALA A 37 12.97 11.93 -2.83
CA ALA A 37 12.70 10.69 -2.10
C ALA A 37 13.89 9.73 -2.19
N LYS A 38 14.25 9.08 -1.08
CA LYS A 38 15.31 8.05 -1.06
C LYS A 38 14.70 6.68 -1.28
N VAL A 39 15.30 5.93 -2.20
CA VAL A 39 15.04 4.51 -2.39
C VAL A 39 16.31 3.74 -2.05
N TYR A 40 16.26 2.94 -1.00
CA TYR A 40 17.34 2.05 -0.62
C TYR A 40 17.30 0.78 -1.46
N PHE A 41 18.46 0.22 -1.76
CA PHE A 41 18.61 -0.97 -2.60
C PHE A 41 19.64 -1.93 -2.04
N VAL A 42 19.34 -3.23 -2.07
CA VAL A 42 20.24 -4.35 -1.81
C VAL A 42 20.03 -5.40 -2.90
N LYS A 43 21.10 -5.89 -3.52
CA LYS A 43 21.02 -6.85 -4.62
C LYS A 43 20.65 -8.27 -4.13
N ASP A 44 21.30 -8.71 -3.05
CA ASP A 44 21.13 -10.06 -2.55
C ASP A 44 19.83 -10.21 -1.72
N ILE A 45 18.97 -11.16 -2.15
CA ILE A 45 17.67 -11.40 -1.53
C ILE A 45 17.84 -12.46 -0.43
N HIS A 46 18.10 -11.96 0.78
CA HIS A 46 18.34 -12.76 1.97
C HIS A 46 17.62 -12.15 3.19
N PRO A 47 17.18 -12.96 4.19
CA PRO A 47 16.51 -12.44 5.39
C PRO A 47 17.27 -11.32 6.10
N ASP A 48 18.61 -11.42 6.21
CA ASP A 48 19.43 -10.38 6.86
C ASP A 48 19.43 -9.07 6.08
N ASN A 49 19.40 -9.14 4.75
CA ASN A 49 19.32 -7.96 3.90
C ASN A 49 17.93 -7.33 3.93
N LEU A 50 16.88 -8.12 4.12
CA LEU A 50 15.53 -7.60 4.36
C LEU A 50 15.46 -6.82 5.68
N LEU A 51 16.11 -7.30 6.75
CA LEU A 51 16.25 -6.54 8.00
C LEU A 51 17.11 -5.29 7.83
N ARG A 52 18.23 -5.40 7.15
CA ARG A 52 19.16 -4.29 6.91
C ARG A 52 18.49 -3.14 6.15
N ILE A 53 17.71 -3.45 5.11
CA ILE A 53 17.01 -2.42 4.33
C ILE A 53 15.85 -1.79 5.12
N TYR A 54 15.14 -2.58 5.95
CA TYR A 54 14.14 -2.06 6.89
C TYR A 54 14.78 -1.06 7.87
N GLU A 55 15.93 -1.38 8.44
CA GLU A 55 16.64 -0.52 9.39
C GLU A 55 17.14 0.77 8.70
N ALA A 56 17.56 0.70 7.43
CA ALA A 56 18.02 1.85 6.65
C ALA A 56 16.91 2.91 6.44
N LEU A 57 15.63 2.52 6.46
CA LEU A 57 14.50 3.46 6.38
C LEU A 57 14.44 4.43 7.57
N GLY A 58 15.03 4.07 8.73
CA GLY A 58 15.03 4.90 9.94
C GLY A 58 13.66 5.09 10.59
N ARG A 59 12.60 4.47 10.07
CA ARG A 59 11.23 4.52 10.60
C ARG A 59 10.89 3.18 11.27
N LYS A 60 10.62 3.20 12.56
CA LYS A 60 10.32 2.01 13.35
C LYS A 60 8.82 1.74 13.36
N ALA A 61 8.44 0.52 13.01
CA ALA A 61 7.08 0.03 13.21
C ALA A 61 6.84 -0.18 14.72
N THR A 62 5.73 0.36 15.24
CA THR A 62 5.37 0.31 16.66
C THR A 62 3.87 0.10 16.84
N GLY A 63 3.45 -0.38 18.01
CA GLY A 63 2.06 -0.69 18.31
C GLY A 63 1.60 -2.00 17.68
N ARG A 64 0.33 -2.11 17.31
CA ARG A 64 -0.22 -3.22 16.55
C ARG A 64 0.18 -3.07 15.08
N VAL A 65 1.11 -3.90 14.61
CA VAL A 65 1.72 -3.76 13.29
C VAL A 65 1.05 -4.68 12.28
N ALA A 66 0.50 -4.12 11.21
CA ALA A 66 0.08 -4.85 10.02
C ALA A 66 1.28 -5.06 9.08
N VAL A 67 1.58 -6.30 8.72
CA VAL A 67 2.52 -6.63 7.63
C VAL A 67 1.68 -7.03 6.41
N LYS A 68 1.50 -6.07 5.49
CA LYS A 68 0.68 -6.29 4.30
C LYS A 68 1.49 -6.91 3.18
N LEU A 69 1.11 -8.12 2.82
CA LEU A 69 1.72 -8.88 1.73
C LEU A 69 0.65 -9.66 0.95
N SER A 70 1.05 -10.51 0.02
CA SER A 70 0.18 -11.51 -0.62
C SER A 70 0.65 -12.90 -0.24
N THR A 71 -0.26 -13.71 0.31
CA THR A 71 0.02 -15.11 0.69
C THR A 71 -0.02 -16.06 -0.50
N GLY A 72 -0.41 -15.58 -1.69
CA GLY A 72 -0.49 -16.37 -2.92
C GLY A 72 -1.77 -17.20 -3.04
N GLU A 73 -2.24 -17.40 -4.26
CA GLU A 73 -3.39 -18.27 -4.55
C GLU A 73 -2.98 -19.74 -4.38
N PRO A 74 -3.87 -20.63 -3.87
CA PRO A 74 -3.61 -22.07 -3.85
C PRO A 74 -3.21 -22.61 -5.22
N GLY A 75 -2.13 -23.38 -5.27
CA GLY A 75 -1.52 -23.88 -6.51
C GLY A 75 -0.38 -23.02 -7.05
N GLY A 76 -0.33 -21.73 -6.72
CA GLY A 76 0.80 -20.85 -7.01
C GLY A 76 1.98 -21.12 -6.08
N ASN A 77 3.20 -20.83 -6.55
CA ASN A 77 4.41 -21.06 -5.75
C ASN A 77 5.44 -19.92 -5.85
N HIS A 78 5.11 -18.82 -6.52
CA HIS A 78 6.03 -17.69 -6.74
C HIS A 78 5.92 -16.58 -5.66
N PHE A 79 4.98 -16.67 -4.73
CA PHE A 79 4.80 -15.72 -3.63
C PHE A 79 6.05 -15.62 -2.74
N LEU A 80 6.18 -14.53 -2.00
CA LEU A 80 7.28 -14.32 -1.05
C LEU A 80 7.28 -15.44 -0.01
N LYS A 81 8.37 -16.20 0.06
CA LYS A 81 8.45 -17.36 0.95
C LYS A 81 8.51 -16.94 2.42
N PRO A 82 7.76 -17.60 3.31
CA PRO A 82 7.82 -17.34 4.76
C PRO A 82 9.25 -17.33 5.32
N ALA A 83 10.12 -18.23 4.86
CA ALA A 83 11.51 -18.28 5.28
C ALA A 83 12.31 -17.00 4.99
N LEU A 84 11.98 -16.29 3.90
CA LEU A 84 12.62 -15.01 3.57
C LEU A 84 12.18 -13.90 4.51
N ILE A 85 10.88 -13.87 4.87
CA ILE A 85 10.27 -12.72 5.53
C ILE A 85 10.13 -12.86 7.05
N ALA A 86 10.29 -14.08 7.59
CA ALA A 86 10.03 -14.39 9.00
C ALA A 86 10.79 -13.46 9.95
N SER A 87 12.07 -13.20 9.70
CA SER A 87 12.89 -12.35 10.57
C SER A 87 12.36 -10.91 10.65
N LEU A 88 11.88 -10.35 9.52
CA LEU A 88 11.27 -9.01 9.51
C LEU A 88 9.94 -9.00 10.24
N VAL A 89 9.05 -9.96 9.94
CA VAL A 89 7.72 -10.04 10.56
C VAL A 89 7.84 -10.18 12.08
N GLN A 90 8.75 -11.02 12.55
CA GLN A 90 9.04 -11.21 13.98
C GLN A 90 9.71 -9.96 14.59
N LYS A 91 10.64 -9.31 13.90
CA LYS A 91 11.32 -8.08 14.35
C LYS A 91 10.34 -6.97 14.68
N VAL A 92 9.29 -6.83 13.87
CA VAL A 92 8.25 -5.80 14.07
C VAL A 92 7.07 -6.28 14.93
N ASN A 93 7.11 -7.52 15.42
CA ASN A 93 6.00 -8.19 16.12
C ASN A 93 4.68 -8.03 15.32
N GLY A 94 4.77 -8.31 14.01
CA GLY A 94 3.70 -8.04 13.05
C GLY A 94 2.68 -9.15 12.95
N THR A 95 1.45 -8.77 12.59
CA THR A 95 0.42 -9.66 12.07
C THR A 95 0.44 -9.57 10.55
N ILE A 96 0.49 -10.69 9.84
CA ILE A 96 0.33 -10.74 8.39
C ILE A 96 -1.13 -10.44 8.06
N VAL A 97 -1.36 -9.47 7.18
CA VAL A 97 -2.72 -9.02 6.86
C VAL A 97 -3.03 -9.10 5.37
N GLU A 98 -4.24 -9.58 5.06
CA GLU A 98 -4.83 -9.60 3.72
C GLU A 98 -6.32 -9.30 3.75
N CYS A 99 -6.95 -9.15 2.58
CA CYS A 99 -8.40 -9.20 2.40
C CYS A 99 -8.76 -10.22 1.31
N ASN A 100 -9.97 -10.78 1.40
CA ASN A 100 -10.50 -11.73 0.44
C ASN A 100 -10.46 -11.20 -1.00
N THR A 101 -10.35 -12.09 -1.99
CA THR A 101 -10.38 -11.70 -3.40
C THR A 101 -11.81 -11.42 -3.88
N ALA A 102 -11.94 -10.60 -4.95
CA ALA A 102 -13.23 -10.23 -5.52
C ALA A 102 -13.70 -11.12 -6.68
N TYR A 103 -12.86 -12.04 -7.13
CA TYR A 103 -13.04 -12.75 -8.41
C TYR A 103 -13.01 -14.28 -8.28
N GLY A 104 -13.40 -14.81 -7.14
CA GLY A 104 -13.37 -16.24 -6.88
C GLY A 104 -11.96 -16.75 -6.54
N GLY A 105 -11.73 -18.06 -6.70
CA GLY A 105 -10.48 -18.70 -6.30
C GLY A 105 -10.47 -19.17 -4.86
N GLY A 106 -9.31 -19.63 -4.40
CA GLY A 106 -9.14 -20.21 -3.06
C GLY A 106 -9.11 -19.18 -1.95
N ARG A 107 -9.01 -17.86 -2.28
CA ARG A 107 -8.97 -16.76 -1.32
C ARG A 107 -10.18 -15.84 -1.38
N ALA A 108 -11.28 -16.28 -2.00
CA ALA A 108 -12.53 -15.51 -2.05
C ALA A 108 -13.40 -15.65 -0.79
N ASP A 109 -13.05 -16.58 0.08
CA ASP A 109 -13.74 -16.92 1.32
C ASP A 109 -12.72 -16.95 2.47
N THR A 110 -13.08 -16.36 3.62
CA THR A 110 -12.16 -16.17 4.75
C THR A 110 -11.56 -17.49 5.26
N GLU A 111 -12.37 -18.54 5.40
CA GLU A 111 -11.90 -19.82 5.91
C GLU A 111 -10.89 -20.46 4.94
N LYS A 112 -11.22 -20.46 3.64
CA LYS A 112 -10.33 -20.96 2.59
C LYS A 112 -9.06 -20.12 2.45
N HIS A 113 -9.17 -18.80 2.61
CA HIS A 113 -8.03 -17.89 2.56
C HIS A 113 -7.07 -18.15 3.72
N LEU A 114 -7.58 -18.32 4.94
CA LEU A 114 -6.76 -18.72 6.10
C LEU A 114 -6.12 -20.09 5.88
N GLN A 115 -6.84 -21.05 5.26
CA GLN A 115 -6.27 -22.35 4.93
C GLN A 115 -5.14 -22.23 3.90
N ALA A 116 -5.31 -21.39 2.85
CA ALA A 116 -4.25 -21.11 1.86
C ALA A 116 -3.01 -20.51 2.52
N ALA A 117 -3.19 -19.53 3.42
CA ALA A 117 -2.09 -18.93 4.17
C ALA A 117 -1.35 -19.97 5.05
N LYS A 118 -2.09 -20.90 5.65
CA LYS A 118 -1.54 -22.01 6.43
C LYS A 118 -0.76 -22.99 5.56
N ASP A 119 -1.35 -23.44 4.45
CA ASP A 119 -0.73 -24.38 3.52
C ASP A 119 0.57 -23.82 2.92
N HIS A 120 0.66 -22.50 2.76
CA HIS A 120 1.86 -21.80 2.31
C HIS A 120 2.86 -21.50 3.43
N GLY A 121 2.54 -21.83 4.72
CA GLY A 121 3.45 -21.72 5.86
C GLY A 121 3.49 -20.32 6.51
N PHE A 122 2.56 -19.41 6.17
CA PHE A 122 2.56 -18.07 6.77
C PHE A 122 2.13 -18.09 8.23
N THR A 123 1.23 -18.98 8.63
CA THR A 123 0.78 -19.13 10.01
C THR A 123 1.86 -19.68 10.95
N ASP A 124 2.94 -20.27 10.40
CA ASP A 124 4.06 -20.79 11.18
C ASP A 124 5.00 -19.66 11.63
N ILE A 125 4.96 -18.50 10.99
CA ILE A 125 5.87 -17.38 11.27
C ILE A 125 5.21 -16.22 12.01
N ALA A 126 3.88 -16.04 11.89
CA ALA A 126 3.12 -14.96 12.54
C ALA A 126 1.61 -15.26 12.52
N PRO A 127 0.81 -14.57 13.35
CA PRO A 127 -0.64 -14.50 13.16
C PRO A 127 -1.00 -13.98 11.77
N VAL A 128 -2.08 -14.51 11.19
CA VAL A 128 -2.66 -14.06 9.92
C VAL A 128 -4.07 -13.54 10.15
N ASP A 129 -4.37 -12.35 9.65
CA ASP A 129 -5.67 -11.69 9.75
C ASP A 129 -6.22 -11.38 8.35
N ILE A 130 -7.41 -11.89 8.06
CA ILE A 130 -8.17 -11.52 6.85
C ILE A 130 -9.09 -10.37 7.24
N MET A 131 -8.62 -9.16 6.97
CA MET A 131 -9.16 -7.92 7.54
C MET A 131 -10.61 -7.62 7.18
N ASP A 132 -11.14 -8.21 6.11
CA ASP A 132 -12.54 -8.09 5.69
C ASP A 132 -13.43 -9.27 6.11
N ALA A 133 -12.96 -10.10 7.06
CA ALA A 133 -13.74 -11.23 7.59
C ALA A 133 -15.06 -10.77 8.23
N ASP A 134 -15.04 -9.63 8.91
CA ASP A 134 -16.19 -9.06 9.63
C ASP A 134 -16.81 -7.85 8.91
N GLY A 135 -16.44 -7.63 7.62
CA GLY A 135 -16.98 -6.54 6.81
C GLY A 135 -15.97 -5.50 6.39
N GLU A 136 -16.44 -4.29 6.12
CA GLU A 136 -15.62 -3.21 5.57
C GLU A 136 -15.91 -1.86 6.22
N VAL A 137 -14.94 -0.94 6.11
CA VAL A 137 -15.10 0.47 6.46
C VAL A 137 -14.69 1.34 5.29
N ALA A 138 -15.29 2.53 5.18
CA ALA A 138 -14.98 3.49 4.15
C ALA A 138 -13.90 4.47 4.63
N LEU A 139 -12.85 4.66 3.84
CA LEU A 139 -11.85 5.71 4.01
C LEU A 139 -12.04 6.78 2.92
N PRO A 140 -11.99 8.08 3.25
CA PRO A 140 -12.18 9.14 2.25
C PRO A 140 -10.99 9.18 1.28
N VAL A 141 -11.27 9.36 -0.01
CA VAL A 141 -10.29 9.66 -1.05
C VAL A 141 -10.27 11.16 -1.32
N LYS A 142 -9.19 11.84 -0.96
CA LYS A 142 -9.05 13.28 -1.20
C LYS A 142 -8.49 13.54 -2.59
N GLY A 143 -9.24 14.29 -3.39
CA GLY A 143 -8.82 14.67 -4.75
C GLY A 143 -9.03 13.57 -5.79
N GLY A 144 -9.75 12.49 -5.45
CA GLY A 144 -10.09 11.43 -6.41
C GLY A 144 -11.00 11.94 -7.53
N LYS A 145 -10.75 11.46 -8.74
CA LYS A 145 -11.56 11.69 -9.94
C LYS A 145 -12.65 10.62 -10.08
N HIS A 146 -12.32 9.37 -9.72
CA HIS A 146 -13.18 8.22 -9.87
C HIS A 146 -13.75 7.76 -8.53
N LEU A 147 -12.94 7.82 -7.46
CA LEU A 147 -13.30 7.35 -6.14
C LEU A 147 -13.41 8.51 -5.16
N LEU A 148 -14.57 8.64 -4.49
CA LEU A 148 -14.74 9.55 -3.34
C LEU A 148 -14.34 8.88 -2.03
N GLN A 149 -14.32 7.56 -2.01
CA GLN A 149 -13.95 6.72 -0.86
C GLN A 149 -13.43 5.37 -1.33
N ASP A 150 -12.56 4.79 -0.52
CA ASP A 150 -12.11 3.41 -0.64
C ASP A 150 -12.77 2.56 0.46
N PHE A 151 -13.05 1.30 0.16
CA PHE A 151 -13.65 0.36 1.11
C PHE A 151 -12.61 -0.69 1.51
N VAL A 152 -12.10 -0.55 2.72
CA VAL A 152 -11.05 -1.43 3.26
C VAL A 152 -11.61 -2.45 4.24
N GLY A 153 -10.86 -3.51 4.51
CA GLY A 153 -11.27 -4.48 5.54
C GLY A 153 -11.51 -3.81 6.89
N SER A 154 -12.59 -4.22 7.60
CA SER A 154 -13.03 -3.58 8.85
C SER A 154 -11.99 -3.61 9.96
N HIS A 155 -11.04 -4.56 9.95
CA HIS A 155 -9.96 -4.64 10.93
C HIS A 155 -8.80 -3.69 10.64
N TYR A 156 -8.69 -3.15 9.42
CA TYR A 156 -7.51 -2.35 9.03
C TYR A 156 -7.28 -1.12 9.92
N PRO A 157 -8.30 -0.31 10.29
CA PRO A 157 -8.11 0.86 11.14
C PRO A 157 -7.62 0.56 12.57
N ASP A 158 -7.71 -0.70 13.00
CA ASP A 158 -7.26 -1.13 14.33
C ASP A 158 -5.73 -1.29 14.42
N TYR A 159 -5.03 -1.22 13.29
CA TYR A 159 -3.57 -1.30 13.24
C TYR A 159 -2.94 0.08 13.41
N ASP A 160 -1.93 0.15 14.28
CA ASP A 160 -1.20 1.39 14.57
C ASP A 160 -0.15 1.70 13.50
N PHE A 161 0.38 0.69 12.82
CA PHE A 161 1.45 0.84 11.83
C PHE A 161 1.31 -0.19 10.71
N THR A 162 1.64 0.21 9.47
CA THR A 162 1.61 -0.69 8.30
C THR A 162 3.01 -0.84 7.70
N VAL A 163 3.51 -2.07 7.65
CA VAL A 163 4.68 -2.48 6.87
C VAL A 163 4.17 -3.09 5.57
N VAL A 164 4.36 -2.38 4.46
CA VAL A 164 3.95 -2.85 3.13
C VAL A 164 5.09 -3.65 2.54
N LEU A 165 4.93 -4.97 2.51
CA LEU A 165 5.92 -5.91 1.99
C LEU A 165 5.40 -6.51 0.69
N SER A 166 5.83 -5.95 -0.42
CA SER A 166 5.30 -6.30 -1.74
C SER A 166 6.24 -7.22 -2.49
N HIS A 167 5.67 -8.19 -3.18
CA HIS A 167 6.34 -8.92 -4.24
C HIS A 167 6.19 -8.13 -5.53
N PHE A 168 7.26 -7.48 -6.00
CA PHE A 168 7.23 -6.70 -7.24
C PHE A 168 7.34 -7.63 -8.45
N LYS A 169 6.41 -7.52 -9.40
CA LYS A 169 6.33 -8.33 -10.62
C LYS A 169 5.28 -7.81 -11.59
N GLY A 170 5.05 -8.51 -12.70
CA GLY A 170 3.98 -8.21 -13.66
C GLY A 170 2.58 -8.39 -13.07
N HIS A 171 1.60 -7.79 -13.71
CA HIS A 171 0.20 -7.92 -13.37
C HIS A 171 -0.70 -7.81 -14.60
N ALA A 172 -1.66 -8.74 -14.73
CA ALA A 172 -2.50 -8.86 -15.91
C ALA A 172 -3.31 -7.60 -16.26
N MET A 173 -3.79 -6.85 -15.28
CA MET A 173 -4.58 -5.63 -15.46
C MET A 173 -3.77 -4.36 -15.23
N GLY A 174 -2.93 -4.29 -14.20
CA GLY A 174 -2.18 -3.10 -13.82
C GLY A 174 -0.82 -2.94 -14.50
N GLY A 175 -0.41 -3.88 -15.35
CA GLY A 175 0.92 -3.90 -15.95
C GLY A 175 1.98 -4.45 -15.02
N PHE A 176 2.08 -3.92 -13.80
CA PHE A 176 2.91 -4.42 -12.71
C PHE A 176 2.18 -4.32 -11.36
N GLY A 177 2.72 -5.00 -10.36
CA GLY A 177 2.29 -4.91 -8.97
C GLY A 177 3.47 -4.61 -8.06
N GLY A 178 3.37 -3.56 -7.27
CA GLY A 178 4.32 -3.12 -6.28
C GLY A 178 3.61 -2.57 -5.04
N ALA A 179 4.21 -1.57 -4.39
CA ALA A 179 3.67 -0.97 -3.17
C ALA A 179 2.28 -0.36 -3.38
N ILE A 180 2.07 0.42 -4.46
CA ILE A 180 0.78 1.08 -4.73
C ILE A 180 -0.33 0.05 -4.92
N LYS A 181 -0.12 -0.99 -5.72
CA LYS A 181 -1.12 -2.05 -5.87
C LYS A 181 -1.38 -2.79 -4.56
N ASN A 182 -0.34 -3.04 -3.77
CA ASN A 182 -0.46 -3.76 -2.51
C ASN A 182 -1.29 -3.00 -1.47
N ILE A 183 -1.15 -1.66 -1.41
CA ILE A 183 -1.96 -0.85 -0.48
C ILE A 183 -3.35 -0.50 -1.02
N SER A 184 -3.55 -0.43 -2.33
CA SER A 184 -4.88 -0.21 -2.93
C SER A 184 -5.69 -1.51 -2.95
N ILE A 185 -5.50 -2.33 -3.99
CA ILE A 185 -6.23 -3.60 -4.16
C ILE A 185 -6.00 -4.56 -2.98
N GLY A 186 -4.80 -4.57 -2.39
CA GLY A 186 -4.47 -5.51 -1.32
C GLY A 186 -5.16 -5.23 0.01
N ILE A 187 -5.41 -3.98 0.38
CA ILE A 187 -6.09 -3.58 1.64
C ILE A 187 -7.61 -3.44 1.46
N ALA A 188 -8.05 -3.17 0.23
CA ALA A 188 -9.48 -3.10 -0.06
C ALA A 188 -10.18 -4.43 0.29
N SER A 189 -11.39 -4.33 0.86
CA SER A 189 -12.28 -5.48 1.06
C SER A 189 -12.60 -6.16 -0.28
N SER A 190 -13.20 -7.34 -0.26
CA SER A 190 -13.65 -7.98 -1.50
C SER A 190 -14.59 -7.10 -2.33
N GLN A 191 -15.49 -6.35 -1.69
CA GLN A 191 -16.36 -5.36 -2.34
C GLN A 191 -15.57 -4.10 -2.75
N GLY A 192 -14.62 -3.65 -1.93
CA GLY A 192 -13.71 -2.55 -2.25
C GLY A 192 -12.86 -2.84 -3.47
N LYS A 193 -12.40 -4.08 -3.64
CA LYS A 193 -11.71 -4.51 -4.87
C LYS A 193 -12.61 -4.36 -6.11
N ALA A 194 -13.89 -4.77 -6.02
CA ALA A 194 -14.84 -4.56 -7.12
C ALA A 194 -15.05 -3.08 -7.42
N TRP A 195 -15.12 -2.24 -6.39
CA TRP A 195 -15.24 -0.79 -6.49
C TRP A 195 -14.06 -0.16 -7.24
N ILE A 196 -12.82 -0.54 -6.87
CA ILE A 196 -11.61 -0.05 -7.54
C ILE A 196 -11.55 -0.55 -9.00
N HIS A 197 -11.79 -1.84 -9.25
CA HIS A 197 -11.73 -2.42 -10.59
C HIS A 197 -12.77 -1.86 -11.55
N SER A 198 -13.88 -1.35 -11.03
CA SER A 198 -14.94 -0.72 -11.82
C SER A 198 -14.82 0.81 -11.89
N ALA A 199 -13.76 1.42 -11.37
CA ALA A 199 -13.61 2.87 -11.24
C ALA A 199 -14.86 3.51 -10.59
N GLY A 200 -15.27 2.97 -9.44
CA GLY A 200 -16.37 3.49 -8.65
C GLY A 200 -17.79 3.22 -9.19
N LYS A 201 -17.96 2.27 -10.13
CA LYS A 201 -19.29 1.99 -10.69
C LYS A 201 -20.08 0.97 -9.88
N THR A 202 -19.45 -0.07 -9.35
CA THR A 202 -20.13 -1.12 -8.59
C THR A 202 -19.24 -1.73 -7.51
N LYS A 203 -19.84 -2.12 -6.39
CA LYS A 203 -19.25 -2.97 -5.35
C LYS A 203 -19.65 -4.44 -5.50
N ASN A 204 -20.54 -4.74 -6.43
CA ASN A 204 -21.02 -6.09 -6.65
C ASN A 204 -20.00 -6.89 -7.45
N GLN A 205 -19.38 -7.89 -6.81
CA GLN A 205 -18.36 -8.74 -7.41
C GLN A 205 -18.86 -9.47 -8.67
N ALA A 206 -20.15 -9.86 -8.72
CA ALA A 206 -20.73 -10.52 -9.87
C ALA A 206 -20.86 -9.61 -11.11
N GLU A 207 -20.87 -8.30 -10.92
CA GLU A 207 -21.05 -7.29 -11.95
C GLU A 207 -19.75 -6.67 -12.42
N VAL A 208 -18.63 -6.83 -11.70
CA VAL A 208 -17.39 -6.12 -11.95
C VAL A 208 -16.88 -6.32 -13.38
N TRP A 209 -16.96 -7.54 -13.91
CA TRP A 209 -16.45 -7.87 -15.23
C TRP A 209 -17.29 -7.27 -16.38
N GLY A 210 -18.55 -6.99 -16.14
CA GLY A 210 -19.43 -6.24 -17.07
C GLY A 210 -19.30 -4.72 -16.96
N ASN A 211 -18.58 -4.22 -15.95
CA ASN A 211 -18.43 -2.80 -15.63
C ASN A 211 -16.98 -2.31 -15.65
N LEU A 212 -16.09 -3.02 -16.32
CA LEU A 212 -14.69 -2.59 -16.42
C LEU A 212 -14.61 -1.22 -17.10
N PRO A 213 -13.83 -0.27 -16.54
CA PRO A 213 -13.63 1.05 -17.13
C PRO A 213 -12.60 1.02 -18.28
N ALA A 214 -12.29 2.18 -18.85
CA ALA A 214 -11.08 2.32 -19.64
C ALA A 214 -9.84 1.98 -18.80
N GLN A 215 -8.76 1.54 -19.47
CA GLN A 215 -7.55 1.08 -18.79
C GLN A 215 -6.98 2.14 -17.83
N ASP A 216 -6.87 3.39 -18.29
CA ASP A 216 -6.33 4.49 -17.49
C ASP A 216 -7.23 4.83 -16.28
N ASP A 217 -8.56 4.81 -16.44
CA ASP A 217 -9.50 5.03 -15.34
C ASP A 217 -9.34 3.97 -14.22
N PHE A 218 -9.04 2.72 -14.58
CA PHE A 218 -8.70 1.67 -13.60
C PHE A 218 -7.38 1.96 -12.87
N LEU A 219 -6.34 2.36 -13.61
CA LEU A 219 -5.03 2.68 -13.04
C LEU A 219 -5.10 3.91 -12.12
N GLU A 220 -5.86 4.93 -12.53
CA GLU A 220 -6.16 6.11 -11.71
C GLU A 220 -6.91 5.69 -10.43
N SER A 221 -7.91 4.83 -10.52
CA SER A 221 -8.65 4.34 -9.36
C SER A 221 -7.77 3.57 -8.36
N MET A 222 -6.78 2.79 -8.84
CA MET A 222 -5.79 2.16 -7.94
C MET A 222 -4.98 3.20 -7.20
N ALA A 223 -4.51 4.26 -7.87
CA ALA A 223 -3.76 5.33 -7.23
C ALA A 223 -4.63 6.10 -6.21
N GLU A 224 -5.89 6.33 -6.55
CA GLU A 224 -6.87 7.00 -5.67
C GLU A 224 -7.16 6.18 -4.40
N ALA A 225 -7.35 4.86 -4.52
CA ALA A 225 -7.49 3.97 -3.36
C ALA A 225 -6.21 3.97 -2.50
N ALA A 226 -5.02 3.91 -3.12
CA ALA A 226 -3.75 4.03 -2.40
C ALA A 226 -3.64 5.35 -1.63
N LYS A 227 -4.19 6.47 -2.18
CA LYS A 227 -4.24 7.76 -1.51
C LYS A 227 -5.01 7.71 -0.20
N ALA A 228 -6.15 7.02 -0.15
CA ALA A 228 -6.91 6.85 1.08
C ALA A 228 -6.07 6.18 2.18
N ILE A 229 -5.29 5.17 1.82
CA ILE A 229 -4.42 4.45 2.76
C ILE A 229 -3.26 5.32 3.26
N VAL A 230 -2.58 6.03 2.34
CA VAL A 230 -1.48 6.92 2.71
C VAL A 230 -1.96 8.05 3.62
N ASP A 231 -3.11 8.65 3.31
CA ASP A 231 -3.71 9.71 4.15
C ASP A 231 -4.15 9.18 5.52
N HIS A 232 -4.67 7.95 5.60
CA HIS A 232 -5.06 7.31 6.86
C HIS A 232 -3.84 7.03 7.75
N CYS A 233 -2.77 6.50 7.17
CA CYS A 233 -1.57 6.13 7.91
C CYS A 233 -0.69 7.31 8.29
N GLY A 234 -0.58 8.34 7.45
CA GLY A 234 0.39 9.41 7.62
C GLY A 234 1.81 8.85 7.72
N ASP A 235 2.52 9.14 8.82
CA ASP A 235 3.89 8.63 9.05
C ASP A 235 3.95 7.18 9.57
N ARG A 236 2.82 6.52 9.74
CA ARG A 236 2.72 5.16 10.29
C ARG A 236 2.71 4.08 9.22
N ILE A 237 3.47 4.27 8.16
CA ILE A 237 3.60 3.33 7.04
C ILE A 237 5.01 3.38 6.46
N LEU A 238 5.48 2.25 5.94
CA LEU A 238 6.71 2.14 5.17
C LEU A 238 6.56 1.05 4.10
N TYR A 239 7.41 1.08 3.08
CA TYR A 239 7.26 0.23 1.90
C TYR A 239 8.56 -0.49 1.57
N ILE A 240 8.43 -1.79 1.29
CA ILE A 240 9.51 -2.67 0.84
C ILE A 240 9.00 -3.49 -0.34
N ASN A 241 9.70 -3.45 -1.46
CA ASN A 241 9.45 -4.29 -2.62
C ASN A 241 10.57 -5.32 -2.75
N VAL A 242 10.20 -6.60 -2.83
CA VAL A 242 11.11 -7.68 -3.17
C VAL A 242 10.88 -8.02 -4.65
N ALA A 243 11.89 -7.73 -5.47
CA ALA A 243 11.85 -7.93 -6.92
C ALA A 243 12.57 -9.25 -7.27
N ASN A 244 11.89 -10.37 -7.01
CA ASN A 244 12.33 -11.73 -7.32
C ASN A 244 11.21 -12.50 -8.02
N ASN A 245 11.55 -13.64 -8.61
CA ASN A 245 10.58 -14.44 -9.36
C ASN A 245 9.72 -13.56 -10.30
N LEU A 246 10.37 -12.75 -11.12
CA LEU A 246 9.76 -11.68 -11.92
C LEU A 246 8.93 -12.24 -13.08
N SER A 247 7.78 -12.86 -12.72
CA SER A 247 6.76 -13.30 -13.67
C SER A 247 5.99 -12.11 -14.26
N VAL A 248 5.41 -12.30 -15.43
CA VAL A 248 4.43 -11.36 -16.02
C VAL A 248 3.08 -11.41 -15.31
N ASP A 249 2.84 -12.45 -14.49
CA ASP A 249 1.60 -12.66 -13.74
C ASP A 249 1.84 -12.47 -12.23
N CYS A 250 0.78 -12.24 -11.49
CA CYS A 250 0.86 -11.98 -10.05
C CYS A 250 0.53 -13.23 -9.21
N ASP A 251 0.82 -13.15 -7.89
CA ASP A 251 0.51 -14.22 -6.92
C ASP A 251 -0.99 -14.46 -6.72
N CYS A 252 -1.84 -13.65 -7.35
CA CYS A 252 -3.27 -13.86 -7.39
C CYS A 252 -3.72 -14.83 -8.52
N ASP A 253 -2.78 -15.32 -9.30
CA ASP A 253 -2.99 -16.38 -10.27
C ASP A 253 -2.54 -17.73 -9.67
N ALA A 254 -3.39 -18.75 -9.76
CA ALA A 254 -3.06 -20.09 -9.31
C ALA A 254 -2.01 -20.78 -10.21
N HIS A 255 -1.89 -20.31 -11.46
CA HIS A 255 -0.99 -20.88 -12.48
C HIS A 255 -0.21 -19.76 -13.19
N PRO A 256 0.56 -18.93 -12.44
CA PRO A 256 1.29 -17.82 -13.03
C PRO A 256 2.36 -18.34 -14.00
N ALA A 257 2.61 -17.58 -15.06
CA ALA A 257 3.71 -17.87 -15.99
C ALA A 257 5.04 -17.94 -15.22
N ALA A 258 5.93 -18.81 -15.64
CA ALA A 258 7.27 -18.89 -15.06
C ALA A 258 8.02 -17.54 -15.24
N PRO A 259 8.81 -17.10 -14.25
CA PRO A 259 9.69 -15.94 -14.40
C PRO A 259 10.63 -16.13 -15.60
N GLN A 260 10.78 -15.07 -16.42
CA GLN A 260 11.63 -15.11 -17.61
C GLN A 260 12.87 -14.21 -17.47
N MET A 261 12.93 -13.40 -16.45
CA MET A 261 14.13 -12.63 -16.09
C MET A 261 14.61 -12.96 -14.68
N GLY A 262 15.88 -12.75 -14.44
CA GLY A 262 16.51 -12.95 -13.13
C GLY A 262 16.06 -11.92 -12.09
N ASP A 263 16.31 -12.23 -10.83
CA ASP A 263 15.97 -11.39 -9.69
C ASP A 263 16.75 -10.08 -9.71
N ILE A 264 16.10 -8.99 -9.28
CA ILE A 264 16.72 -7.66 -9.18
C ILE A 264 17.29 -7.43 -7.78
N GLY A 265 16.50 -7.66 -6.73
CA GLY A 265 16.90 -7.40 -5.36
C GLY A 265 15.75 -6.92 -4.46
N ILE A 266 16.11 -6.30 -3.34
CA ILE A 266 15.16 -5.71 -2.40
C ILE A 266 15.30 -4.19 -2.45
N LEU A 267 14.19 -3.49 -2.57
CA LEU A 267 14.12 -2.03 -2.54
C LEU A 267 13.20 -1.57 -1.40
N ALA A 268 13.50 -0.42 -0.80
CA ALA A 268 12.66 0.15 0.25
C ALA A 268 12.64 1.68 0.20
N SER A 269 11.50 2.27 0.53
CA SER A 269 11.33 3.72 0.61
C SER A 269 10.22 4.09 1.61
N LEU A 270 10.20 5.35 2.01
CA LEU A 270 9.05 5.97 2.72
C LEU A 270 8.07 6.62 1.74
N ASP A 271 8.36 6.56 0.44
CA ASP A 271 7.56 7.07 -0.67
C ASP A 271 7.20 5.90 -1.61
N PRO A 272 5.91 5.52 -1.73
CA PRO A 272 5.51 4.36 -2.53
C PRO A 272 5.66 4.60 -4.03
N VAL A 273 5.53 5.87 -4.50
CA VAL A 273 5.67 6.22 -5.91
C VAL A 273 7.13 6.11 -6.33
N ALA A 274 8.05 6.67 -5.54
CA ALA A 274 9.48 6.55 -5.75
C ALA A 274 9.94 5.10 -5.76
N LEU A 275 9.42 4.30 -4.83
CA LEU A 275 9.77 2.88 -4.72
C LEU A 275 9.36 2.08 -5.95
N ASP A 276 8.10 2.20 -6.37
CA ASP A 276 7.60 1.48 -7.53
C ASP A 276 8.27 1.97 -8.83
N GLN A 277 8.53 3.29 -8.96
CA GLN A 277 9.29 3.85 -10.08
C GLN A 277 10.71 3.26 -10.15
N ALA A 278 11.40 3.17 -9.02
CA ALA A 278 12.75 2.58 -8.99
C ALA A 278 12.75 1.11 -9.43
N CYS A 279 11.74 0.33 -9.03
CA CYS A 279 11.59 -1.05 -9.48
C CYS A 279 11.38 -1.13 -11.01
N VAL A 280 10.49 -0.29 -11.55
CA VAL A 280 10.25 -0.20 -13.01
C VAL A 280 11.54 0.16 -13.74
N ASP A 281 12.23 1.22 -13.30
CA ASP A 281 13.49 1.68 -13.93
C ASP A 281 14.55 0.56 -13.92
N MET A 282 14.66 -0.21 -12.85
CA MET A 282 15.59 -1.34 -12.76
C MET A 282 15.25 -2.48 -13.73
N VAL A 283 13.95 -2.75 -13.97
CA VAL A 283 13.54 -3.70 -15.01
C VAL A 283 14.00 -3.21 -16.38
N TYR A 284 13.74 -1.95 -16.72
CA TYR A 284 14.15 -1.37 -18.01
C TYR A 284 15.68 -1.35 -18.18
N ALA A 285 16.42 -1.03 -17.12
CA ALA A 285 17.87 -0.96 -17.11
C ALA A 285 18.57 -2.33 -17.05
N SER A 286 17.84 -3.42 -16.77
CA SER A 286 18.42 -4.76 -16.67
C SER A 286 19.11 -5.18 -17.99
N SER A 287 20.23 -5.89 -17.87
CA SER A 287 20.88 -6.53 -19.01
C SER A 287 20.31 -7.91 -19.36
N ASP A 288 19.38 -8.40 -18.56
CA ASP A 288 18.71 -9.69 -18.79
C ASP A 288 17.75 -9.56 -19.98
N GLU A 289 17.89 -10.42 -20.99
CA GLU A 289 17.07 -10.40 -22.19
C GLU A 289 15.60 -10.77 -21.90
N GLY A 290 15.34 -11.57 -20.86
CA GLY A 290 13.99 -11.95 -20.44
C GLY A 290 13.12 -10.75 -19.95
N LYS A 291 13.74 -9.59 -19.66
CA LYS A 291 13.01 -8.37 -19.29
C LYS A 291 11.97 -7.93 -20.32
N VAL A 292 12.15 -8.28 -21.58
CA VAL A 292 11.24 -7.85 -22.68
C VAL A 292 9.80 -8.27 -22.42
N HIS A 293 9.58 -9.43 -21.82
CA HIS A 293 8.24 -9.93 -21.51
C HIS A 293 7.55 -9.12 -20.40
N LEU A 294 8.31 -8.72 -19.38
CA LEU A 294 7.79 -7.89 -18.29
C LEU A 294 7.55 -6.45 -18.77
N ILE A 295 8.44 -5.90 -19.59
CA ILE A 295 8.28 -4.59 -20.23
C ILE A 295 7.01 -4.58 -21.10
N GLU A 296 6.83 -5.58 -21.97
CA GLU A 296 5.64 -5.71 -22.80
C GLU A 296 4.35 -5.75 -21.96
N ARG A 297 4.36 -6.50 -20.84
CA ARG A 297 3.23 -6.53 -19.90
C ARG A 297 2.96 -5.13 -19.33
N MET A 298 3.99 -4.41 -18.88
CA MET A 298 3.85 -3.06 -18.32
C MET A 298 3.32 -2.07 -19.35
N GLU A 299 3.88 -2.09 -20.58
CA GLU A 299 3.51 -1.17 -21.66
C GLU A 299 2.12 -1.48 -22.23
N SER A 300 1.79 -2.74 -22.49
CA SER A 300 0.48 -3.14 -23.02
C SER A 300 -0.68 -2.80 -22.07
N ARG A 301 -0.39 -2.56 -20.80
CA ARG A 301 -1.36 -2.14 -19.78
C ARG A 301 -1.21 -0.70 -19.36
N HIS A 302 -0.33 0.08 -20.03
CA HIS A 302 -0.03 1.47 -19.67
C HIS A 302 0.32 1.62 -18.16
N GLY A 303 0.98 0.60 -17.59
CA GLY A 303 1.16 0.46 -16.14
C GLY A 303 1.80 1.66 -15.45
N ILE A 304 2.67 2.41 -16.15
CA ILE A 304 3.32 3.61 -15.61
C ILE A 304 2.32 4.72 -15.25
N HIS A 305 1.16 4.75 -15.89
CA HIS A 305 0.12 5.75 -15.65
C HIS A 305 -0.37 5.75 -14.18
N THR A 306 -0.34 4.59 -13.52
CA THR A 306 -0.64 4.52 -12.06
C THR A 306 0.28 5.43 -11.25
N LEU A 307 1.60 5.46 -11.58
CA LEU A 307 2.59 6.29 -10.87
C LEU A 307 2.42 7.76 -11.24
N GLU A 308 2.10 8.06 -12.49
CA GLU A 308 1.85 9.43 -12.96
C GLU A 308 0.65 10.03 -12.24
N HIS A 309 -0.44 9.29 -12.14
CA HIS A 309 -1.62 9.75 -11.43
C HIS A 309 -1.36 9.84 -9.92
N ALA A 310 -0.68 8.86 -9.32
CA ALA A 310 -0.30 8.88 -7.91
C ALA A 310 0.55 10.13 -7.55
N GLU A 311 1.49 10.53 -8.42
CA GLU A 311 2.27 11.75 -8.25
C GLU A 311 1.39 13.00 -8.30
N THR A 312 0.42 13.07 -9.24
CA THR A 312 -0.51 14.20 -9.33
C THR A 312 -1.41 14.33 -8.10
N LEU A 313 -1.76 13.22 -7.46
CA LEU A 313 -2.52 13.18 -6.20
C LEU A 313 -1.66 13.52 -4.97
N GLY A 314 -0.33 13.66 -5.15
CA GLY A 314 0.59 13.95 -4.05
C GLY A 314 0.83 12.75 -3.12
N LEU A 315 0.76 11.51 -3.64
CA LEU A 315 1.15 10.32 -2.88
C LEU A 315 2.66 10.25 -2.66
N GLY A 316 3.44 10.80 -3.56
CA GLY A 316 4.89 10.75 -3.57
C GLY A 316 5.44 11.35 -4.86
N ASN A 317 6.71 11.07 -5.17
CA ASN A 317 7.40 11.60 -6.32
C ASN A 317 8.02 10.47 -7.15
N ARG A 318 7.95 10.58 -8.47
CA ARG A 318 8.64 9.67 -9.39
C ARG A 318 10.14 9.91 -9.45
N LYS A 319 10.60 11.11 -9.06
CA LYS A 319 12.04 11.41 -8.93
C LYS A 319 12.55 10.90 -7.58
N TYR A 320 13.65 10.17 -7.59
CA TYR A 320 14.24 9.58 -6.39
C TYR A 320 15.77 9.58 -6.44
N GLU A 321 16.38 9.44 -5.26
CA GLU A 321 17.81 9.14 -5.06
C GLU A 321 17.95 7.65 -4.73
N LEU A 322 18.69 6.90 -5.55
CA LEU A 322 18.98 5.49 -5.27
C LEU A 322 20.18 5.36 -4.33
N VAL A 323 19.94 4.85 -3.13
CA VAL A 323 20.97 4.57 -2.12
C VAL A 323 21.29 3.07 -2.14
N ASN A 324 22.36 2.70 -2.83
CA ASN A 324 22.82 1.31 -2.88
C ASN A 324 23.60 0.96 -1.60
N LEU A 325 23.03 0.07 -0.78
CA LEU A 325 23.61 -0.37 0.48
C LEU A 325 24.75 -1.39 0.31
N ASP A 326 24.93 -2.00 -0.87
CA ASP A 326 26.03 -2.92 -1.16
C ASP A 326 27.33 -2.20 -1.50
N LYS A 327 27.24 -0.92 -1.84
CA LYS A 327 28.43 -0.07 -2.04
C LYS A 327 28.91 0.42 -0.66
N LYS A 328 30.15 0.09 -0.34
CA LYS A 328 30.86 0.59 0.86
C LYS A 328 31.34 2.03 0.63
#